data_222a817536d71c73f5c7a045881a6b0f
#
_entry.id   222a817536d71c73f5c7a045881a6b0f
#
_cell.length_a   1.000
_cell.length_b   1.000
_cell.length_c   1.000
_cell.angle_alpha   90.00
_cell.angle_beta   90.00
_cell.angle_gamma   90.00
#
_symmetry.space_group_name_H-M   'P 1'
#
loop_
_entity.id
_entity.type
_entity.pdbx_description
1 polymer ?
#
loop_
_entity_poly.entity_id
_entity_poly.type
_entity_poly.pdbx_seq_one_letter_code
_entity_poly.pdbx_strand_id
1 'polypeptide(L)'
;MNRLAIGTAQFGMDYGIGSSPGKVSISEVKKILEYAQSTNIDMLDTASAYGKSEKTLGELNVDEFKVVTKTRHFTNLKINDDDLNALNHDFNKSLRDLKLDSVYGLLIHNADDLMKPGASKIIEFIQNLKKTKKIKKIGVSIYENKHL
;
A
#
# COMPACT_ATOMS: atom_id res chain seq x y z
N MET A 1 -13.36 -8.14 16.33
CA MET A 1 -12.63 -7.63 15.16
C MET A 1 -11.65 -6.59 15.66
N ASN A 2 -10.34 -6.82 15.48
CA ASN A 2 -9.33 -5.84 15.87
C ASN A 2 -9.45 -4.61 14.95
N ARG A 3 -9.32 -3.40 15.51
CA ARG A 3 -9.38 -2.13 14.76
C ARG A 3 -8.00 -1.57 14.43
N LEU A 4 -6.94 -2.30 14.79
CA LEU A 4 -5.56 -1.87 14.58
C LEU A 4 -5.02 -2.44 13.27
N ALA A 5 -4.17 -1.66 12.63
CA ALA A 5 -3.32 -2.08 11.53
C ALA A 5 -1.89 -1.61 11.80
N ILE A 6 -0.91 -2.34 11.29
CA ILE A 6 0.50 -1.94 11.38
C ILE A 6 0.86 -1.12 10.16
N GLY A 7 1.29 0.13 10.38
CA GLY A 7 1.92 0.96 9.37
C GLY A 7 3.37 0.51 9.13
N THR A 8 3.75 0.31 7.88
CA THR A 8 5.01 -0.36 7.54
C THR A 8 6.05 0.55 6.87
N ALA A 9 5.85 1.87 6.86
CA ALA A 9 6.77 2.80 6.20
C ALA A 9 8.23 2.61 6.68
N GLN A 10 8.44 2.49 8.01
CA GLN A 10 9.75 2.27 8.59
C GLN A 10 10.36 0.88 8.33
N PHE A 11 9.60 -0.06 7.76
CA PHE A 11 10.15 -1.34 7.32
C PHE A 11 10.95 -1.20 6.03
N GLY A 12 10.72 -0.13 5.27
CA GLY A 12 11.33 0.10 3.97
C GLY A 12 12.23 1.32 3.85
N MET A 13 12.01 2.34 4.69
CA MET A 13 12.67 3.64 4.59
C MET A 13 12.76 4.32 5.95
N ASP A 14 13.63 5.32 6.05
CA ASP A 14 13.65 6.23 7.19
C ASP A 14 12.40 7.10 7.17
N TYR A 15 11.60 7.03 8.24
CA TYR A 15 10.30 7.69 8.29
C TYR A 15 9.92 8.06 9.73
N GLY A 16 9.22 9.20 9.86
CA GLY A 16 8.67 9.68 11.13
C GLY A 16 9.49 10.81 11.76
N ILE A 17 8.84 11.56 12.65
CA ILE A 17 9.38 12.71 13.40
C ILE A 17 9.87 12.32 14.79
N GLY A 18 9.79 11.05 15.13
CA GLY A 18 10.19 10.55 16.46
C GLY A 18 11.70 10.47 16.63
N SER A 19 12.11 10.37 17.90
CA SER A 19 13.51 10.29 18.33
C SER A 19 14.24 8.99 17.96
N SER A 20 13.56 8.04 17.37
CA SER A 20 14.17 6.79 16.86
C SER A 20 14.51 6.98 15.40
N PRO A 21 15.78 7.11 15.05
CA PRO A 21 16.21 7.30 13.68
C PRO A 21 16.12 6.00 12.92
N GLY A 22 15.52 6.06 11.74
CA GLY A 22 15.83 5.17 10.69
C GLY A 22 14.88 4.01 10.45
N LYS A 23 15.26 3.25 9.46
CA LYS A 23 14.61 2.03 9.03
C LYS A 23 14.75 0.93 10.09
N VAL A 24 13.65 0.23 10.38
CA VAL A 24 13.63 -0.92 11.28
C VAL A 24 14.41 -2.09 10.68
N SER A 25 15.22 -2.78 11.48
CA SER A 25 15.95 -3.97 11.03
C SER A 25 15.01 -5.12 10.70
N ILE A 26 15.39 -5.98 9.77
CA ILE A 26 14.55 -7.11 9.35
C ILE A 26 14.23 -8.07 10.50
N SER A 27 15.18 -8.22 11.44
CA SER A 27 14.99 -9.05 12.64
C SER A 27 13.94 -8.45 13.58
N GLU A 28 13.89 -7.14 13.68
CA GLU A 28 12.88 -6.46 14.49
C GLU A 28 11.51 -6.44 13.80
N VAL A 29 11.48 -6.25 12.47
CA VAL A 29 10.24 -6.38 11.69
C VAL A 29 9.62 -7.77 11.92
N LYS A 30 10.44 -8.83 11.92
CA LYS A 30 9.97 -10.19 12.18
C LYS A 30 9.29 -10.30 13.55
N LYS A 31 9.90 -9.78 14.61
CA LYS A 31 9.30 -9.79 15.95
C LYS A 31 8.00 -8.99 16.01
N ILE A 32 7.94 -7.84 15.33
CA ILE A 32 6.71 -7.03 15.23
C ILE A 32 5.59 -7.84 14.60
N LEU A 33 5.86 -8.55 13.50
CA LEU A 33 4.86 -9.36 12.81
C LEU A 33 4.42 -10.56 13.68
N GLU A 34 5.35 -11.25 14.35
CA GLU A 34 5.05 -12.34 15.28
C GLU A 34 4.16 -11.85 16.44
N TYR A 35 4.49 -10.69 17.01
CA TYR A 35 3.66 -10.08 18.06
C TYR A 35 2.28 -9.68 17.56
N ALA A 36 2.18 -9.12 16.35
CA ALA A 36 0.91 -8.77 15.72
C ALA A 36 0.00 -10.00 15.59
N GLN A 37 0.54 -11.11 15.08
CA GLN A 37 -0.21 -12.36 14.97
C GLN A 37 -0.68 -12.87 16.34
N SER A 38 0.19 -12.85 17.34
CA SER A 38 -0.15 -13.31 18.71
C SER A 38 -1.25 -12.47 19.37
N THR A 39 -1.42 -11.21 18.94
CA THR A 39 -2.43 -10.28 19.45
C THR A 39 -3.62 -10.08 18.49
N ASN A 40 -3.74 -10.92 17.48
CA ASN A 40 -4.79 -10.85 16.44
C ASN A 40 -4.84 -9.53 15.67
N ILE A 41 -3.70 -8.86 15.48
CA ILE A 41 -3.57 -7.76 14.53
C ILE A 41 -3.24 -8.37 13.17
N ASP A 42 -4.21 -8.41 12.28
CA ASP A 42 -4.15 -9.13 11.00
C ASP A 42 -4.06 -8.22 9.77
N MET A 43 -3.84 -6.91 9.97
CA MET A 43 -3.80 -5.93 8.88
C MET A 43 -2.48 -5.18 8.84
N LEU A 44 -1.90 -5.11 7.64
CA LEU A 44 -0.69 -4.34 7.33
C LEU A 44 -1.03 -3.23 6.33
N ASP A 45 -0.60 -2.01 6.63
CA ASP A 45 -0.71 -0.84 5.76
C ASP A 45 0.68 -0.50 5.19
N THR A 46 0.86 -0.76 3.91
CA THR A 46 2.08 -0.49 3.15
C THR A 46 1.82 0.42 1.95
N ALA A 47 2.83 0.71 1.15
CA ALA A 47 2.70 1.40 -0.13
C ALA A 47 3.91 1.11 -1.01
N SER A 48 3.72 1.16 -2.33
CA SER A 48 4.81 1.10 -3.31
C SER A 48 5.86 2.21 -3.12
N ALA A 49 5.43 3.35 -2.54
CA ALA A 49 6.27 4.50 -2.24
C ALA A 49 7.10 4.34 -0.94
N TYR A 50 6.91 3.28 -0.15
CA TYR A 50 7.61 3.10 1.14
C TYR A 50 8.96 2.36 0.98
N GLY A 51 9.74 2.74 -0.02
CA GLY A 51 11.07 2.20 -0.26
C GLY A 51 11.08 0.69 -0.46
N LYS A 52 11.70 -0.05 0.46
CA LYS A 52 11.78 -1.53 0.41
C LYS A 52 10.74 -2.24 1.27
N SER A 53 9.72 -1.54 1.80
CA SER A 53 8.76 -2.10 2.74
C SER A 53 8.06 -3.35 2.20
N GLU A 54 7.48 -3.28 0.99
CA GLU A 54 6.80 -4.42 0.36
C GLU A 54 7.72 -5.62 0.17
N LYS A 55 8.98 -5.37 -0.24
CA LYS A 55 9.98 -6.43 -0.37
C LYS A 55 10.34 -7.08 0.97
N THR A 56 10.52 -6.26 2.01
CA THR A 56 10.79 -6.75 3.38
C THR A 56 9.64 -7.62 3.89
N LEU A 57 8.39 -7.20 3.65
CA LEU A 57 7.21 -7.98 4.00
C LEU A 57 7.16 -9.33 3.25
N GLY A 58 7.41 -9.34 1.95
CA GLY A 58 7.43 -10.57 1.15
C GLY A 58 8.57 -11.53 1.49
N GLU A 59 9.70 -11.01 2.01
CA GLU A 59 10.80 -11.86 2.54
C GLU A 59 10.41 -12.56 3.84
N LEU A 60 9.50 -11.96 4.62
CA LEU A 60 9.05 -12.49 5.92
C LEU A 60 7.75 -13.30 5.85
N ASN A 61 7.20 -13.49 4.65
CA ASN A 61 5.96 -14.21 4.38
C ASN A 61 4.75 -13.66 5.16
N VAL A 62 3.97 -12.82 4.48
CA VAL A 62 2.82 -12.12 5.08
C VAL A 62 1.47 -12.56 4.50
N ASP A 63 1.39 -13.79 3.98
CA ASP A 63 0.20 -14.37 3.36
C ASP A 63 -1.00 -14.49 4.32
N GLU A 64 -0.74 -14.63 5.62
CA GLU A 64 -1.79 -14.64 6.65
C GLU A 64 -2.33 -13.24 6.99
N PHE A 65 -1.67 -12.18 6.53
CA PHE A 65 -2.11 -10.82 6.79
C PHE A 65 -3.01 -10.27 5.68
N LYS A 66 -3.92 -9.39 6.07
CA LYS A 66 -4.66 -8.53 5.16
C LYS A 66 -3.78 -7.35 4.75
N VAL A 67 -3.06 -7.50 3.65
CA VAL A 67 -2.19 -6.43 3.16
C VAL A 67 -2.99 -5.39 2.40
N VAL A 68 -2.86 -4.13 2.81
CA VAL A 68 -3.36 -2.95 2.11
C VAL A 68 -2.17 -2.20 1.56
N THR A 69 -2.13 -1.97 0.25
CA THR A 69 -1.11 -1.14 -0.40
C THR A 69 -1.74 0.08 -1.09
N LYS A 70 -0.93 0.95 -1.66
CA LYS A 70 -1.38 2.21 -2.23
C LYS A 70 -0.82 2.41 -3.64
N THR A 71 -1.56 3.15 -4.45
CA THR A 71 -1.11 3.58 -5.77
C THR A 71 0.11 4.50 -5.66
N ARG A 72 0.80 4.70 -6.78
CA ARG A 72 1.78 5.79 -6.90
C ARG A 72 1.13 7.16 -6.73
N HIS A 73 1.93 8.19 -6.47
CA HIS A 73 1.54 9.57 -6.68
C HIS A 73 1.64 9.91 -8.16
N PHE A 74 0.64 10.60 -8.70
CA PHE A 74 0.65 11.08 -10.08
C PHE A 74 1.12 12.54 -10.09
N THR A 75 2.17 12.83 -10.82
CA THR A 75 2.76 14.19 -10.89
C THR A 75 2.17 15.05 -12.01
N ASN A 76 1.58 14.43 -13.02
CA ASN A 76 0.97 15.11 -14.15
C ASN A 76 -0.32 15.85 -13.71
N LEU A 77 -0.61 16.99 -14.35
CA LEU A 77 -1.86 17.74 -14.13
C LEU A 77 -3.10 17.00 -14.65
N LYS A 78 -2.91 16.08 -15.60
CA LYS A 78 -3.96 15.24 -16.19
C LYS A 78 -3.48 13.79 -16.21
N ILE A 79 -4.36 12.88 -15.84
CA ILE A 79 -4.09 11.44 -15.92
C ILE A 79 -4.17 10.98 -17.40
N ASN A 80 -3.11 10.38 -17.87
CA ASN A 80 -2.96 9.88 -19.24
C ASN A 80 -2.68 8.36 -19.27
N ASP A 81 -2.49 7.80 -20.45
CA ASP A 81 -2.29 6.36 -20.61
C ASP A 81 -0.91 5.90 -20.11
N ASP A 82 0.12 6.76 -20.14
CA ASP A 82 1.43 6.44 -19.55
C ASP A 82 1.34 6.34 -18.03
N ASP A 83 0.52 7.18 -17.41
CA ASP A 83 0.25 7.10 -15.96
C ASP A 83 -0.42 5.76 -15.61
N LEU A 84 -1.34 5.28 -16.45
CA LEU A 84 -2.01 3.98 -16.27
C LEU A 84 -1.04 2.81 -16.47
N ASN A 85 -0.18 2.89 -17.48
CA ASN A 85 0.86 1.90 -17.72
C ASN A 85 1.82 1.80 -16.52
N ALA A 86 2.24 2.96 -16.01
CA ALA A 86 3.09 3.04 -14.82
C ALA A 86 2.37 2.51 -13.56
N LEU A 87 1.09 2.84 -13.38
CA LEU A 87 0.28 2.31 -12.28
C LEU A 87 0.17 0.78 -12.33
N ASN A 88 -0.09 0.23 -13.52
CA ASN A 88 -0.15 -1.22 -13.72
C ASN A 88 1.20 -1.89 -13.43
N HIS A 89 2.29 -1.28 -13.91
CA HIS A 89 3.64 -1.77 -13.63
C HIS A 89 3.91 -1.80 -12.12
N ASP A 90 3.62 -0.71 -11.42
CA ASP A 90 3.86 -0.58 -9.98
C ASP A 90 3.00 -1.55 -9.17
N PHE A 91 1.73 -1.73 -9.52
CA PHE A 91 0.87 -2.70 -8.86
C PHE A 91 1.37 -4.14 -9.02
N ASN A 92 1.79 -4.52 -10.24
CA ASN A 92 2.38 -5.83 -10.46
C ASN A 92 3.73 -5.99 -9.76
N LYS A 93 4.51 -4.91 -9.63
CA LYS A 93 5.74 -4.91 -8.83
C LYS A 93 5.42 -5.11 -7.35
N SER A 94 4.40 -4.44 -6.81
CA SER A 94 3.95 -4.63 -5.42
C SER A 94 3.59 -6.08 -5.14
N LEU A 95 2.83 -6.74 -6.03
CA LEU A 95 2.50 -8.17 -5.88
C LEU A 95 3.75 -9.05 -5.87
N ARG A 96 4.72 -8.80 -6.76
CA ARG A 96 5.99 -9.55 -6.79
C ARG A 96 6.82 -9.32 -5.53
N ASP A 97 6.96 -8.07 -5.09
CA ASP A 97 7.74 -7.71 -3.91
C ASP A 97 7.13 -8.31 -2.64
N LEU A 98 5.80 -8.28 -2.52
CA LEU A 98 5.04 -8.90 -1.42
C LEU A 98 4.99 -10.43 -1.51
N LYS A 99 5.30 -11.02 -2.66
CA LYS A 99 5.14 -12.45 -2.99
C LYS A 99 3.69 -12.93 -2.81
N LEU A 100 2.73 -12.09 -3.18
CA LEU A 100 1.29 -12.36 -3.09
C LEU A 100 0.65 -12.35 -4.48
N ASP A 101 -0.34 -13.20 -4.70
CA ASP A 101 -1.15 -13.21 -5.91
C ASP A 101 -2.22 -12.11 -5.94
N SER A 102 -2.61 -11.63 -4.77
CA SER A 102 -3.60 -10.57 -4.55
C SER A 102 -3.38 -9.87 -3.23
N VAL A 103 -3.90 -8.65 -3.06
CA VAL A 103 -3.88 -7.92 -1.80
C VAL A 103 -5.29 -7.67 -1.28
N TYR A 104 -5.43 -7.47 0.03
CA TYR A 104 -6.72 -7.18 0.64
C TYR A 104 -7.29 -5.84 0.17
N GLY A 105 -6.46 -4.79 0.07
CA GLY A 105 -6.90 -3.48 -0.35
C GLY A 105 -5.89 -2.73 -1.18
N LEU A 106 -6.42 -1.89 -2.08
CA LEU A 106 -5.64 -0.90 -2.80
C LEU A 106 -6.25 0.47 -2.55
N LEU A 107 -5.47 1.39 -1.97
CA LEU A 107 -5.87 2.76 -1.75
C LEU A 107 -5.28 3.68 -2.82
N ILE A 108 -6.03 4.66 -3.25
CA ILE A 108 -5.48 5.81 -3.96
C ILE A 108 -4.67 6.61 -2.93
N HIS A 109 -3.37 6.78 -3.18
CA HIS A 109 -2.44 7.30 -2.17
C HIS A 109 -2.64 8.79 -1.90
N ASN A 110 -3.01 9.55 -2.93
CA ASN A 110 -3.32 10.98 -2.82
C ASN A 110 -4.74 11.24 -3.31
N ALA A 111 -5.61 11.71 -2.43
CA ALA A 111 -7.00 12.02 -2.77
C ALA A 111 -7.13 13.09 -3.87
N ASP A 112 -6.21 14.04 -3.95
CA ASP A 112 -6.20 15.08 -4.99
C ASP A 112 -6.04 14.47 -6.41
N ASP A 113 -5.47 13.27 -6.54
CA ASP A 113 -5.37 12.60 -7.84
C ASP A 113 -6.75 12.26 -8.44
N LEU A 114 -7.78 12.13 -7.61
CA LEU A 114 -9.16 11.93 -8.05
C LEU A 114 -9.82 13.19 -8.62
N MET A 115 -9.27 14.35 -8.34
CA MET A 115 -9.77 15.64 -8.84
C MET A 115 -9.15 16.01 -10.20
N LYS A 116 -8.14 15.27 -10.65
CA LYS A 116 -7.45 15.54 -11.92
C LYS A 116 -8.29 15.13 -13.13
N PRO A 117 -8.24 15.90 -14.25
CA PRO A 117 -8.81 15.43 -15.50
C PRO A 117 -8.27 14.05 -15.88
N GLY A 118 -9.17 13.13 -16.27
CA GLY A 118 -8.81 11.75 -16.60
C GLY A 118 -8.72 10.80 -15.41
N ALA A 119 -9.05 11.23 -14.18
CA ALA A 119 -9.05 10.37 -12.98
C ALA A 119 -10.00 9.16 -13.08
N SER A 120 -11.05 9.23 -13.91
CA SER A 120 -11.93 8.08 -14.20
C SER A 120 -11.15 6.84 -14.64
N LYS A 121 -10.04 7.03 -15.38
CA LYS A 121 -9.16 5.94 -15.82
C LYS A 121 -8.54 5.18 -14.63
N ILE A 122 -8.16 5.88 -13.55
CA ILE A 122 -7.66 5.25 -12.31
C ILE A 122 -8.77 4.40 -11.68
N ILE A 123 -9.98 4.96 -11.60
CA ILE A 123 -11.14 4.27 -11.03
C ILE A 123 -11.45 3.00 -11.82
N GLU A 124 -11.51 3.09 -13.15
CA GLU A 124 -11.75 1.95 -14.04
C GLU A 124 -10.69 0.86 -13.87
N PHE A 125 -9.42 1.25 -13.82
CA PHE A 125 -8.30 0.33 -13.59
C PHE A 125 -8.46 -0.43 -12.26
N ILE A 126 -8.71 0.29 -11.15
CA ILE A 126 -8.85 -0.31 -9.83
C ILE A 126 -10.11 -1.20 -9.76
N GLN A 127 -11.22 -0.79 -10.40
CA GLN A 127 -12.42 -1.62 -10.49
C GLN A 127 -12.16 -2.93 -11.26
N ASN A 128 -11.35 -2.87 -12.33
CA ASN A 128 -10.94 -4.07 -13.06
C ASN A 128 -10.09 -5.00 -12.19
N LEU A 129 -9.14 -4.47 -11.40
CA LEU A 129 -8.40 -5.27 -10.43
C LEU A 129 -9.31 -5.97 -9.41
N LYS A 130 -10.40 -5.31 -9.00
CA LYS A 130 -11.39 -5.90 -8.10
C LYS A 130 -12.20 -7.00 -8.80
N LYS A 131 -12.63 -6.79 -10.04
CA LYS A 131 -13.34 -7.82 -10.84
C LYS A 131 -12.47 -9.06 -11.06
N THR A 132 -11.19 -8.87 -11.33
CA THR A 132 -10.21 -9.96 -11.53
C THR A 132 -9.68 -10.56 -10.22
N LYS A 133 -10.25 -10.17 -9.07
CA LYS A 133 -9.89 -10.65 -7.72
C LYS A 133 -8.42 -10.39 -7.32
N LYS A 134 -7.76 -9.45 -7.98
CA LYS A 134 -6.42 -9.00 -7.58
C LYS A 134 -6.43 -8.14 -6.32
N ILE A 135 -7.58 -7.50 -6.04
CA ILE A 135 -7.83 -6.76 -4.81
C ILE A 135 -9.24 -7.06 -4.30
N LYS A 136 -9.45 -6.98 -2.98
CA LYS A 136 -10.76 -7.19 -2.34
C LYS A 136 -11.47 -5.88 -2.00
N LYS A 137 -10.72 -4.86 -1.58
CA LYS A 137 -11.24 -3.55 -1.16
C LYS A 137 -10.57 -2.42 -1.94
N ILE A 138 -11.34 -1.35 -2.14
CA ILE A 138 -10.88 -0.09 -2.73
C ILE A 138 -11.07 1.01 -1.70
N GLY A 139 -10.17 1.97 -1.65
CA GLY A 139 -10.28 3.12 -0.78
C GLY A 139 -9.36 4.27 -1.21
N VAL A 140 -9.32 5.29 -0.38
CA VAL A 140 -8.52 6.49 -0.58
C VAL A 140 -7.79 6.81 0.73
N SER A 141 -6.53 7.23 0.63
CA SER A 141 -5.76 7.76 1.75
C SER A 141 -6.05 9.26 1.87
N ILE A 142 -6.54 9.68 3.03
CA ILE A 142 -6.98 11.06 3.29
C ILE A 142 -6.09 11.65 4.38
N TYR A 143 -5.56 12.85 4.13
CA TYR A 143 -4.71 13.59 5.06
C TYR A 143 -5.33 14.92 5.52
N GLU A 144 -6.30 15.44 4.78
CA GLU A 144 -6.91 16.74 5.04
C GLU A 144 -8.43 16.64 5.10
N ASN A 145 -9.04 17.46 5.97
CA ASN A 145 -10.50 17.50 6.14
C ASN A 145 -11.27 17.90 4.87
N LYS A 146 -10.61 18.62 3.94
CA LYS A 146 -11.23 18.98 2.64
C LYS A 146 -11.58 17.77 1.77
N HIS A 147 -11.02 16.60 2.07
CA HIS A 147 -11.24 15.35 1.33
C HIS A 147 -12.40 14.51 1.90
N LEU A 148 -13.00 14.94 3.00
CA LEU A 148 -14.17 14.32 3.62
C LEU A 148 -15.46 14.91 3.07
#